data_c555336288a402cd3db3e5923ee8c632
#
_entry.id   c555336288a402cd3db3e5923ee8c632
#
_cell.length_a   1.000
_cell.length_b   1.000
_cell.length_c   1.000
_cell.angle_alpha   90.00
_cell.angle_beta   90.00
_cell.angle_gamma   90.00
#
_symmetry.space_group_name_H-M   'P 1'
#
loop_
_entity.id
_entity.type
_entity.pdbx_description
1 polymer ?
#
loop_
_entity_poly.entity_id
_entity_poly.type
_entity_poly.pdbx_seq_one_letter_code
_entity_poly.pdbx_strand_id
1 'polypeptide(L)'
;EVDLDTLKTVKSAKDAFFPQSEGLYTVKKEGKKMSIKPETLKEQDFVVFGMKACDVKGMEVLDNVFLSDPIDTFYAARRDHGTIVAMACHEPEETCFCKVFGVDAANPASDVAVWTVGEELYWKALTKKGEALTETVKELFTDDADGEAAVEAEKENIHKIVEKLPYMNLSLEGWNGDALSEKFDSPIWEELYKSCLACGTCTFVCPTCQCY
;
A
#
# COMPACT_ATOMS: atom_id res chain seq x y z
N GLU A 1 9.15 18.92 8.10
CA GLU A 1 7.99 19.32 7.28
C GLU A 1 7.51 18.08 6.52
N VAL A 2 6.21 17.82 6.58
CA VAL A 2 5.60 16.68 5.85
C VAL A 2 5.06 17.25 4.54
N ASP A 3 5.47 16.66 3.41
CA ASP A 3 4.95 16.99 2.10
C ASP A 3 3.72 16.10 1.83
N LEU A 4 2.55 16.70 1.71
CA LEU A 4 1.28 16.02 1.44
C LEU A 4 0.92 15.99 -0.04
N ASP A 5 1.61 16.78 -0.86
CA ASP A 5 1.32 16.94 -2.29
C ASP A 5 2.12 15.94 -3.16
N THR A 6 3.14 15.32 -2.59
CA THR A 6 3.93 14.33 -3.31
C THR A 6 3.16 13.04 -3.54
N LEU A 7 2.81 12.75 -4.79
CA LEU A 7 2.18 11.48 -5.16
C LEU A 7 3.16 10.31 -5.07
N LYS A 8 4.40 10.52 -5.51
CA LYS A 8 5.40 9.48 -5.59
C LYS A 8 6.37 9.51 -4.42
N THR A 9 6.50 8.37 -3.77
CA THR A 9 7.61 8.10 -2.85
C THR A 9 8.63 7.21 -3.55
N VAL A 10 9.92 7.33 -3.17
CA VAL A 10 10.99 6.49 -3.72
C VAL A 10 10.83 5.02 -3.33
N LYS A 11 10.23 4.77 -2.17
CA LYS A 11 9.97 3.44 -1.63
C LYS A 11 8.48 3.20 -1.45
N SER A 12 8.06 1.95 -1.66
CA SER A 12 6.72 1.51 -1.31
C SER A 12 6.54 1.47 0.22
N ALA A 13 5.36 1.82 0.70
CA ALA A 13 4.97 1.68 2.09
C ALA A 13 4.96 0.21 2.58
N LYS A 14 5.05 -0.77 1.68
CA LYS A 14 5.19 -2.19 2.03
C LYS A 14 6.36 -2.47 2.96
N ASP A 15 7.45 -1.69 2.88
CA ASP A 15 8.64 -1.85 3.72
C ASP A 15 8.34 -1.76 5.23
N ALA A 16 7.26 -1.06 5.61
CA ALA A 16 6.81 -0.99 7.00
C ALA A 16 6.28 -2.34 7.50
N PHE A 17 5.68 -3.14 6.62
CA PHE A 17 5.05 -4.41 6.92
C PHE A 17 5.89 -5.61 6.45
N PHE A 18 6.55 -5.47 5.31
CA PHE A 18 7.39 -6.48 4.69
C PHE A 18 8.78 -5.89 4.37
N PRO A 19 9.68 -5.80 5.36
CA PRO A 19 11.01 -5.23 5.19
C PRO A 19 11.90 -6.13 4.34
N GLN A 20 12.87 -5.53 3.65
CA GLN A 20 13.84 -6.21 2.79
C GLN A 20 14.66 -7.30 3.47
N SER A 21 14.95 -7.12 4.75
CA SER A 21 15.69 -8.08 5.56
C SER A 21 15.13 -8.12 6.96
N GLU A 22 15.13 -9.31 7.54
CA GLU A 22 14.63 -9.56 8.87
C GLU A 22 15.51 -10.53 9.62
N GLY A 23 15.79 -10.21 10.89
CA GLY A 23 16.48 -11.12 11.80
C GLY A 23 15.49 -12.16 12.31
N LEU A 24 15.74 -13.45 12.04
CA LEU A 24 14.90 -14.54 12.53
C LEU A 24 15.43 -15.12 13.83
N TYR A 25 16.74 -15.15 13.99
CA TYR A 25 17.39 -15.67 15.18
C TYR A 25 18.83 -15.15 15.34
N THR A 26 19.28 -15.10 16.56
CA THR A 26 20.68 -14.79 16.90
C THR A 26 21.42 -16.06 17.28
N VAL A 27 22.58 -16.29 16.67
CA VAL A 27 23.47 -17.42 17.02
C VAL A 27 24.67 -16.92 17.82
N LYS A 28 24.87 -17.45 19.03
CA LYS A 28 26.07 -17.21 19.82
C LYS A 28 26.90 -18.48 19.89
N LYS A 29 28.21 -18.37 19.60
CA LYS A 29 29.17 -19.46 19.70
C LYS A 29 30.22 -19.12 20.77
N GLU A 30 30.29 -19.95 21.78
CA GLU A 30 31.29 -19.86 22.87
C GLU A 30 32.11 -21.16 22.91
N GLY A 31 33.28 -21.13 22.30
CA GLY A 31 34.09 -22.34 22.13
C GLY A 31 33.38 -23.38 21.28
N LYS A 32 33.07 -24.55 21.89
CA LYS A 32 32.33 -25.66 21.25
C LYS A 32 30.83 -25.60 21.50
N LYS A 33 30.37 -24.67 22.35
CA LYS A 33 28.94 -24.51 22.62
C LYS A 33 28.32 -23.50 21.64
N MET A 34 27.16 -23.85 21.11
CA MET A 34 26.35 -22.99 20.28
C MET A 34 25.00 -22.80 20.96
N SER A 35 24.53 -21.57 21.03
CA SER A 35 23.18 -21.23 21.47
C SER A 35 22.46 -20.45 20.36
N ILE A 36 21.22 -20.84 20.08
CA ILE A 36 20.35 -20.18 19.13
C ILE A 36 19.21 -19.58 19.92
N LYS A 37 19.00 -18.28 19.75
CA LYS A 37 17.88 -17.54 20.35
C LYS A 37 17.03 -16.98 19.22
N PRO A 38 15.73 -17.35 19.11
CA PRO A 38 14.83 -16.73 18.16
C PRO A 38 14.65 -15.24 18.48
N GLU A 39 14.46 -14.43 17.45
CA GLU A 39 14.03 -13.05 17.64
C GLU A 39 12.57 -13.03 18.11
N THR A 40 12.25 -12.03 18.91
CA THR A 40 10.89 -11.80 19.37
C THR A 40 10.14 -10.96 18.33
N LEU A 41 8.86 -11.28 18.11
CA LEU A 41 7.97 -10.46 17.30
C LEU A 41 7.92 -9.04 17.87
N LYS A 42 7.93 -8.04 17.01
CA LYS A 42 7.76 -6.64 17.42
C LYS A 42 6.29 -6.39 17.71
N GLU A 43 5.98 -6.08 18.96
CA GLU A 43 4.64 -5.71 19.44
C GLU A 43 4.51 -4.20 19.64
N GLN A 44 5.12 -3.40 18.78
CA GLN A 44 5.07 -1.95 18.86
C GLN A 44 4.09 -1.43 17.82
N ASP A 45 3.07 -0.70 18.28
CA ASP A 45 2.13 -0.02 17.40
C ASP A 45 2.83 1.09 16.59
N PHE A 46 2.45 1.20 15.34
CA PHE A 46 2.95 2.23 14.43
C PHE A 46 1.86 2.67 13.45
N VAL A 47 2.05 3.84 12.88
CA VAL A 47 1.13 4.41 11.88
C VAL A 47 1.88 4.63 10.58
N VAL A 48 1.30 4.19 9.47
CA VAL A 48 1.74 4.54 8.13
C VAL A 48 0.78 5.57 7.57
N PHE A 49 1.27 6.79 7.42
CA PHE A 49 0.46 7.93 6.96
C PHE A 49 0.75 8.26 5.50
N GLY A 50 -0.30 8.54 4.74
CA GLY A 50 -0.19 9.05 3.37
C GLY A 50 -0.18 7.98 2.28
N MET A 51 -0.50 6.71 2.60
CA MET A 51 -0.65 5.67 1.57
C MET A 51 -1.74 6.06 0.58
N LYS A 52 -1.54 5.75 -0.69
CA LYS A 52 -2.59 5.90 -1.71
C LYS A 52 -3.43 4.62 -1.81
N ALA A 53 -4.66 4.74 -2.34
CA ALA A 53 -5.58 3.61 -2.47
C ALA A 53 -4.97 2.40 -3.21
N CYS A 54 -4.11 2.64 -4.22
CA CYS A 54 -3.40 1.59 -4.96
C CYS A 54 -2.38 0.86 -4.08
N ASP A 55 -1.67 1.55 -3.19
CA ASP A 55 -0.73 0.92 -2.25
C ASP A 55 -1.47 0.10 -1.19
N VAL A 56 -2.60 0.60 -0.69
CA VAL A 56 -3.49 -0.16 0.20
C VAL A 56 -3.94 -1.45 -0.47
N LYS A 57 -4.34 -1.39 -1.74
CA LYS A 57 -4.69 -2.59 -2.52
C LYS A 57 -3.50 -3.55 -2.69
N GLY A 58 -2.28 -3.00 -2.83
CA GLY A 58 -1.05 -3.79 -2.80
C GLY A 58 -0.86 -4.55 -1.50
N MET A 59 -1.23 -3.96 -0.35
CA MET A 59 -1.19 -4.66 0.95
C MET A 59 -2.16 -5.82 1.02
N GLU A 60 -3.37 -5.72 0.43
CA GLU A 60 -4.31 -6.86 0.35
C GLU A 60 -3.71 -8.04 -0.45
N VAL A 61 -2.93 -7.75 -1.49
CA VAL A 61 -2.24 -8.80 -2.26
C VAL A 61 -1.19 -9.50 -1.40
N LEU A 62 -0.42 -8.75 -0.60
CA LEU A 62 0.54 -9.34 0.35
C LEU A 62 -0.16 -10.12 1.46
N ASP A 63 -1.27 -9.61 1.99
CA ASP A 63 -2.10 -10.29 2.99
C ASP A 63 -2.57 -11.66 2.49
N ASN A 64 -3.00 -11.77 1.24
CA ASN A 64 -3.43 -13.03 0.63
C ASN A 64 -2.32 -14.09 0.60
N VAL A 65 -1.07 -13.66 0.56
CA VAL A 65 0.09 -14.57 0.56
C VAL A 65 0.55 -14.86 1.98
N PHE A 66 0.86 -13.83 2.75
CA PHE A 66 1.55 -13.99 4.04
C PHE A 66 0.64 -14.30 5.22
N LEU A 67 -0.66 -14.05 5.10
CA LEU A 67 -1.67 -14.45 6.11
C LEU A 67 -2.36 -15.77 5.75
N SER A 68 -2.02 -16.41 4.61
CA SER A 68 -2.45 -17.76 4.27
C SER A 68 -1.65 -18.82 5.03
N ASP A 69 -2.17 -20.04 5.10
CA ASP A 69 -1.47 -21.16 5.74
C ASP A 69 -0.29 -21.68 4.85
N PRO A 70 0.94 -21.77 5.35
CA PRO A 70 1.41 -21.39 6.69
C PRO A 70 1.58 -19.87 6.85
N ILE A 71 1.01 -19.30 7.91
CA ILE A 71 1.05 -17.86 8.18
C ILE A 71 2.50 -17.42 8.48
N ASP A 72 2.93 -16.33 7.82
CA ASP A 72 4.15 -15.60 8.20
C ASP A 72 3.88 -14.80 9.48
N THR A 73 4.40 -15.28 10.59
CA THR A 73 4.14 -14.68 11.92
C THR A 73 4.75 -13.30 12.09
N PHE A 74 5.85 -12.98 11.41
CA PHE A 74 6.48 -11.65 11.46
C PHE A 74 5.66 -10.62 10.68
N TYR A 75 5.21 -11.00 9.50
CA TYR A 75 4.29 -10.17 8.71
C TYR A 75 2.97 -9.95 9.47
N ALA A 76 2.36 -11.03 9.97
CA ALA A 76 1.11 -10.97 10.72
C ALA A 76 1.20 -10.03 11.93
N ALA A 77 2.28 -10.10 12.70
CA ALA A 77 2.50 -9.22 13.85
C ALA A 77 2.55 -7.73 13.42
N ARG A 78 3.25 -7.41 12.32
CA ARG A 78 3.27 -6.03 11.81
C ARG A 78 1.91 -5.58 11.29
N ARG A 79 1.18 -6.45 10.61
CA ARG A 79 -0.18 -6.15 10.15
C ARG A 79 -1.14 -5.92 11.32
N ASP A 80 -0.94 -6.62 12.42
CA ASP A 80 -1.74 -6.44 13.64
C ASP A 80 -1.43 -5.12 14.35
N HIS A 81 -0.17 -4.72 14.43
CA HIS A 81 0.26 -3.50 15.10
C HIS A 81 0.28 -2.24 14.22
N GLY A 82 0.26 -2.40 12.89
CA GLY A 82 0.26 -1.28 11.96
C GLY A 82 -1.13 -0.72 11.71
N THR A 83 -1.29 0.60 11.80
CA THR A 83 -2.50 1.34 11.40
C THR A 83 -2.22 2.13 10.14
N ILE A 84 -3.07 1.99 9.13
CA ILE A 84 -2.91 2.66 7.83
C ILE A 84 -3.84 3.86 7.74
N VAL A 85 -3.26 5.03 7.56
CA VAL A 85 -3.96 6.27 7.22
C VAL A 85 -3.73 6.55 5.73
N ALA A 86 -4.74 6.32 4.92
CA ALA A 86 -4.64 6.48 3.48
C ALA A 86 -5.27 7.77 2.99
N MET A 87 -4.60 8.42 2.04
CA MET A 87 -5.05 9.66 1.41
C MET A 87 -5.69 9.39 0.06
N ALA A 88 -6.82 10.03 -0.19
CA ALA A 88 -7.43 10.09 -1.52
C ALA A 88 -6.44 10.75 -2.52
N CYS A 89 -6.50 10.31 -3.78
CA CYS A 89 -5.53 10.69 -4.79
C CYS A 89 -6.08 11.78 -5.70
N HIS A 90 -5.89 13.05 -5.35
CA HIS A 90 -6.35 14.21 -6.12
C HIS A 90 -5.42 14.57 -7.30
N GLU A 91 -4.17 14.13 -7.29
CA GLU A 91 -3.18 14.38 -8.36
C GLU A 91 -2.61 13.08 -8.93
N PRO A 92 -3.41 12.29 -9.69
CA PRO A 92 -2.90 11.11 -10.34
C PRO A 92 -1.97 11.45 -11.51
N GLU A 93 -1.14 10.48 -11.90
CA GLU A 93 -0.27 10.62 -13.07
C GLU A 93 -0.86 9.96 -14.32
N GLU A 94 -0.35 10.36 -15.49
CA GLU A 94 -0.77 9.80 -16.78
C GLU A 94 -0.61 8.28 -16.87
N THR A 95 0.34 7.72 -16.12
CA THR A 95 0.60 6.28 -16.07
C THR A 95 -0.25 5.51 -15.07
N CYS A 96 -1.15 6.18 -14.34
CA CYS A 96 -2.03 5.53 -13.39
C CYS A 96 -3.08 4.66 -14.08
N PHE A 97 -3.39 3.51 -13.47
CA PHE A 97 -4.34 2.51 -13.97
C PHE A 97 -5.17 1.85 -12.85
N CYS A 98 -5.34 2.53 -11.72
CA CYS A 98 -5.99 1.99 -10.51
C CYS A 98 -7.39 1.42 -10.77
N LYS A 99 -8.22 2.07 -11.60
CA LYS A 99 -9.57 1.62 -11.94
C LYS A 99 -9.58 0.23 -12.60
N VAL A 100 -8.53 -0.13 -13.36
CA VAL A 100 -8.41 -1.44 -14.03
C VAL A 100 -8.43 -2.59 -13.03
N PHE A 101 -7.93 -2.36 -11.81
CA PHE A 101 -7.89 -3.32 -10.70
C PHE A 101 -8.98 -3.06 -9.65
N GLY A 102 -10.01 -2.29 -9.99
CA GLY A 102 -11.11 -1.98 -9.09
C GLY A 102 -10.73 -1.12 -7.88
N VAL A 103 -9.64 -0.35 -8.00
CA VAL A 103 -9.20 0.58 -6.95
C VAL A 103 -9.89 1.92 -7.14
N ASP A 104 -10.60 2.40 -6.13
CA ASP A 104 -11.19 3.73 -6.10
C ASP A 104 -10.20 4.73 -5.51
N ALA A 105 -9.66 5.60 -6.35
CA ALA A 105 -8.71 6.63 -5.96
C ALA A 105 -9.30 7.68 -5.00
N ALA A 106 -10.63 7.85 -5.02
CA ALA A 106 -11.36 8.80 -4.18
C ALA A 106 -11.75 8.21 -2.81
N ASN A 107 -11.77 6.88 -2.66
CA ASN A 107 -12.20 6.20 -1.44
C ASN A 107 -11.18 5.12 -1.03
N PRO A 108 -10.05 5.49 -0.43
CA PRO A 108 -9.06 4.50 0.03
C PRO A 108 -9.64 3.61 1.13
N ALA A 109 -9.63 2.30 0.92
CA ALA A 109 -10.12 1.30 1.86
C ALA A 109 -9.03 0.93 2.88
N SER A 110 -8.84 1.74 3.91
CA SER A 110 -7.80 1.60 4.94
C SER A 110 -8.41 1.69 6.35
N ASP A 111 -7.56 1.82 7.39
CA ASP A 111 -8.07 2.05 8.75
C ASP A 111 -8.65 3.47 8.89
N VAL A 112 -8.01 4.42 8.23
CA VAL A 112 -8.47 5.81 8.16
C VAL A 112 -8.34 6.32 6.74
N ALA A 113 -9.39 6.94 6.21
CA ALA A 113 -9.35 7.67 4.95
C ALA A 113 -9.23 9.17 5.20
N VAL A 114 -8.40 9.83 4.39
CA VAL A 114 -8.15 11.28 4.45
C VAL A 114 -8.33 11.91 3.08
N TRP A 115 -8.99 13.05 3.06
CA TRP A 115 -9.16 13.91 1.87
C TRP A 115 -8.57 15.27 2.13
N THR A 116 -7.85 15.82 1.16
CA THR A 116 -7.39 17.22 1.17
C THR A 116 -8.39 18.05 0.38
N VAL A 117 -8.97 19.07 1.03
CA VAL A 117 -9.88 20.02 0.38
C VAL A 117 -9.38 21.44 0.71
N GLY A 118 -8.77 22.10 -0.26
CA GLY A 118 -8.09 23.37 -0.03
C GLY A 118 -6.88 23.19 0.90
N GLU A 119 -6.88 23.90 2.03
CA GLU A 119 -5.83 23.83 3.06
C GLU A 119 -6.20 22.88 4.22
N GLU A 120 -7.34 22.20 4.15
CA GLU A 120 -7.88 21.38 5.22
C GLU A 120 -7.76 19.87 4.91
N LEU A 121 -7.59 19.07 5.96
CA LEU A 121 -7.59 17.62 5.91
C LEU A 121 -8.85 17.07 6.57
N TYR A 122 -9.66 16.38 5.80
CA TYR A 122 -10.83 15.67 6.32
C TYR A 122 -10.46 14.21 6.65
N TRP A 123 -10.82 13.79 7.84
CA TRP A 123 -10.42 12.52 8.43
C TRP A 123 -11.64 11.66 8.72
N LYS A 124 -11.62 10.39 8.31
CA LYS A 124 -12.69 9.43 8.58
C LYS A 124 -12.11 8.08 9.00
N ALA A 125 -12.37 7.66 10.24
CA ALA A 125 -12.07 6.30 10.68
C ALA A 125 -13.01 5.30 10.01
N LEU A 126 -12.47 4.19 9.53
CA LEU A 126 -13.20 3.14 8.82
C LEU A 126 -13.15 1.80 9.56
N THR A 127 -12.18 1.61 10.46
CA THR A 127 -12.01 0.39 11.26
C THR A 127 -11.84 0.72 12.73
N LYS A 128 -11.90 -0.31 13.59
CA LYS A 128 -11.62 -0.16 15.02
C LYS A 128 -10.22 0.40 15.31
N LYS A 129 -9.21 0.06 14.50
CA LYS A 129 -7.86 0.65 14.62
C LYS A 129 -7.89 2.13 14.28
N GLY A 130 -8.62 2.50 13.23
CA GLY A 130 -8.82 3.89 12.87
C GLY A 130 -9.56 4.68 13.94
N GLU A 131 -10.58 4.11 14.58
CA GLU A 131 -11.30 4.72 15.69
C GLU A 131 -10.38 4.95 16.89
N ALA A 132 -9.57 3.95 17.27
CA ALA A 132 -8.62 4.04 18.36
C ALA A 132 -7.54 5.12 18.10
N LEU A 133 -7.02 5.18 16.88
CA LEU A 133 -6.08 6.23 16.48
C LEU A 133 -6.74 7.60 16.54
N THR A 134 -7.97 7.75 16.03
CA THR A 134 -8.74 9.00 16.06
C THR A 134 -8.93 9.51 17.49
N GLU A 135 -9.28 8.63 18.42
CA GLU A 135 -9.41 9.01 19.84
C GLU A 135 -8.08 9.51 20.43
N THR A 136 -6.96 8.91 20.01
CA THR A 136 -5.62 9.31 20.48
C THR A 136 -5.25 10.72 20.02
N VAL A 137 -5.70 11.14 18.83
CA VAL A 137 -5.36 12.44 18.21
C VAL A 137 -6.55 13.42 18.17
N LYS A 138 -7.61 13.14 18.90
CA LYS A 138 -8.87 13.91 18.85
C LYS A 138 -8.72 15.42 19.09
N GLU A 139 -7.71 15.82 19.86
CA GLU A 139 -7.43 17.23 20.14
C GLU A 139 -6.97 18.02 18.91
N LEU A 140 -6.59 17.32 17.83
CA LEU A 140 -6.17 17.93 16.57
C LEU A 140 -7.34 18.23 15.63
N PHE A 141 -8.55 17.72 15.94
CA PHE A 141 -9.72 17.88 15.08
C PHE A 141 -10.63 19.00 15.54
N THR A 142 -11.28 19.60 14.57
CA THR A 142 -12.39 20.55 14.75
C THR A 142 -13.59 20.03 14.00
N ASP A 143 -14.79 20.25 14.55
CA ASP A 143 -16.02 19.91 13.85
C ASP A 143 -16.29 20.86 12.70
N ASP A 144 -16.60 20.32 11.53
CA ASP A 144 -17.04 21.06 10.35
C ASP A 144 -18.42 20.58 9.92
N ALA A 145 -19.42 21.45 10.00
CA ALA A 145 -20.80 21.12 9.64
C ALA A 145 -20.99 20.82 8.15
N ASP A 146 -20.16 21.38 7.29
CA ASP A 146 -20.21 21.23 5.82
C ASP A 146 -19.17 20.20 5.31
N GLY A 147 -18.40 19.59 6.20
CA GLY A 147 -17.28 18.71 5.87
C GLY A 147 -17.67 17.50 5.04
N GLU A 148 -18.84 16.90 5.28
CA GLU A 148 -19.31 15.76 4.48
C GLU A 148 -19.59 16.17 3.04
N ALA A 149 -20.18 17.33 2.81
CA ALA A 149 -20.46 17.84 1.46
C ALA A 149 -19.15 18.23 0.74
N ALA A 150 -18.18 18.79 1.45
CA ALA A 150 -16.87 19.12 0.90
C ALA A 150 -16.11 17.88 0.46
N VAL A 151 -16.11 16.80 1.26
CA VAL A 151 -15.50 15.52 0.93
C VAL A 151 -16.18 14.87 -0.28
N GLU A 152 -17.52 14.87 -0.37
CA GLU A 152 -18.22 14.30 -1.53
C GLU A 152 -17.93 15.09 -2.81
N ALA A 153 -17.84 16.40 -2.74
CA ALA A 153 -17.44 17.21 -3.89
C ALA A 153 -16.02 16.89 -4.37
N GLU A 154 -15.08 16.68 -3.44
CA GLU A 154 -13.71 16.29 -3.78
C GLU A 154 -13.64 14.88 -4.36
N LYS A 155 -14.40 13.92 -3.85
CA LYS A 155 -14.51 12.59 -4.45
C LYS A 155 -14.98 12.63 -5.90
N GLU A 156 -16.00 13.43 -6.18
CA GLU A 156 -16.48 13.65 -7.55
C GLU A 156 -15.41 14.28 -8.46
N ASN A 157 -14.63 15.21 -7.92
CA ASN A 157 -13.52 15.84 -8.61
C ASN A 157 -12.44 14.82 -8.98
N ILE A 158 -12.02 13.99 -8.01
CA ILE A 158 -11.05 12.92 -8.21
C ILE A 158 -11.54 11.94 -9.28
N HIS A 159 -12.80 11.50 -9.22
CA HIS A 159 -13.36 10.60 -10.23
C HIS A 159 -13.31 11.22 -11.63
N LYS A 160 -13.65 12.51 -11.80
CA LYS A 160 -13.57 13.21 -13.07
C LYS A 160 -12.16 13.32 -13.63
N ILE A 161 -11.16 13.47 -12.75
CA ILE A 161 -9.75 13.51 -13.13
C ILE A 161 -9.29 12.12 -13.59
N VAL A 162 -9.55 11.10 -12.78
CA VAL A 162 -9.14 9.71 -13.01
C VAL A 162 -9.75 9.14 -14.30
N GLU A 163 -11.02 9.44 -14.59
CA GLU A 163 -11.69 8.97 -15.82
C GLU A 163 -11.05 9.45 -17.13
N LYS A 164 -10.32 10.55 -17.09
CA LYS A 164 -9.64 11.13 -18.26
C LYS A 164 -8.27 10.50 -18.53
N LEU A 165 -7.74 9.69 -17.61
CA LEU A 165 -6.41 9.12 -17.74
C LEU A 165 -6.37 8.01 -18.79
N PRO A 166 -5.29 7.92 -19.58
CA PRO A 166 -5.24 7.07 -20.78
C PRO A 166 -5.34 5.58 -20.49
N TYR A 167 -4.88 5.13 -19.31
CA TYR A 167 -4.79 3.72 -18.95
C TYR A 167 -5.94 3.21 -18.07
N MET A 168 -6.95 4.02 -17.77
CA MET A 168 -8.06 3.64 -16.88
C MET A 168 -9.04 2.65 -17.50
N ASN A 169 -9.01 2.46 -18.80
CA ASN A 169 -9.92 1.57 -19.55
C ASN A 169 -9.18 0.40 -20.21
N LEU A 170 -8.00 0.02 -19.73
CA LEU A 170 -7.28 -1.14 -20.21
C LEU A 170 -8.08 -2.42 -19.95
N SER A 171 -8.14 -3.30 -20.96
CA SER A 171 -8.73 -4.63 -20.81
C SER A 171 -7.71 -5.58 -20.22
N LEU A 172 -8.12 -6.33 -19.20
CA LEU A 172 -7.36 -7.46 -18.64
C LEU A 172 -7.77 -8.81 -19.26
N GLU A 173 -8.52 -8.79 -20.36
CA GLU A 173 -8.89 -10.01 -21.07
C GLU A 173 -7.66 -10.79 -21.51
N GLY A 174 -7.57 -12.07 -21.14
CA GLY A 174 -6.41 -12.92 -21.40
C GLY A 174 -5.20 -12.65 -20.50
N TRP A 175 -5.34 -11.82 -19.44
CA TRP A 175 -4.27 -11.52 -18.47
C TRP A 175 -4.65 -11.94 -17.04
N ASN A 176 -5.52 -12.92 -16.90
CA ASN A 176 -5.97 -13.43 -15.60
C ASN A 176 -6.10 -14.95 -15.61
N GLY A 177 -6.06 -15.57 -14.43
CA GLY A 177 -6.25 -17.00 -14.25
C GLY A 177 -5.34 -17.86 -15.14
N ASP A 178 -5.91 -18.91 -15.71
CA ASP A 178 -5.17 -19.89 -16.55
C ASP A 178 -4.63 -19.24 -17.84
N ALA A 179 -5.31 -18.22 -18.38
CA ALA A 179 -4.86 -17.51 -19.57
C ALA A 179 -3.51 -16.80 -19.38
N LEU A 180 -3.12 -16.48 -18.13
CA LEU A 180 -1.81 -15.88 -17.84
C LEU A 180 -0.66 -16.86 -18.16
N SER A 181 -0.86 -18.16 -17.96
CA SER A 181 0.14 -19.18 -18.24
C SER A 181 0.50 -19.23 -19.73
N GLU A 182 -0.46 -18.95 -20.61
CA GLU A 182 -0.25 -18.90 -22.06
C GLU A 182 0.63 -17.71 -22.50
N LYS A 183 0.73 -16.67 -21.64
CA LYS A 183 1.55 -15.48 -21.92
C LYS A 183 3.02 -15.69 -21.59
N PHE A 184 3.37 -16.79 -20.90
CA PHE A 184 4.75 -17.05 -20.48
C PHE A 184 5.72 -17.11 -21.65
N ASP A 185 5.31 -17.75 -22.75
CA ASP A 185 6.09 -17.89 -23.98
C ASP A 185 5.76 -16.82 -25.05
N SER A 186 5.10 -15.72 -24.65
CA SER A 186 4.72 -14.68 -25.58
C SER A 186 5.93 -13.94 -26.15
N PRO A 187 6.01 -13.72 -27.48
CA PRO A 187 7.10 -12.98 -28.12
C PRO A 187 7.21 -11.52 -27.66
N ILE A 188 6.19 -10.98 -27.00
CA ILE A 188 6.23 -9.62 -26.42
C ILE A 188 7.39 -9.44 -25.42
N TRP A 189 7.78 -10.52 -24.74
CA TRP A 189 8.88 -10.48 -23.80
C TRP A 189 10.22 -10.16 -24.45
N GLU A 190 10.43 -10.62 -25.69
CA GLU A 190 11.64 -10.31 -26.47
C GLU A 190 11.77 -8.81 -26.77
N GLU A 191 10.64 -8.10 -26.86
CA GLU A 191 10.63 -6.66 -27.06
C GLU A 191 10.84 -5.90 -25.73
N LEU A 192 10.14 -6.32 -24.68
CA LEU A 192 10.13 -5.63 -23.38
C LEU A 192 11.49 -5.69 -22.68
N TYR A 193 12.23 -6.81 -22.78
CA TYR A 193 13.51 -6.95 -22.08
C TYR A 193 14.68 -6.19 -22.75
N LYS A 194 14.57 -5.74 -24.00
CA LYS A 194 15.67 -5.09 -24.74
C LYS A 194 16.24 -3.87 -24.04
N SER A 195 15.42 -3.14 -23.32
CA SER A 195 15.85 -1.96 -22.55
C SER A 195 16.16 -2.28 -21.09
N CYS A 196 16.00 -3.53 -20.66
CA CYS A 196 16.15 -3.94 -19.27
C CYS A 196 17.63 -4.11 -18.89
N LEU A 197 18.08 -3.38 -17.86
CA LEU A 197 19.43 -3.48 -17.30
C LEU A 197 19.56 -4.58 -16.22
N ALA A 198 18.50 -5.34 -15.96
CA ALA A 198 18.45 -6.35 -14.90
C ALA A 198 18.81 -5.82 -13.50
N CYS A 199 18.53 -4.55 -13.19
CA CYS A 199 18.87 -3.92 -11.91
C CYS A 199 17.92 -4.26 -10.76
N GLY A 200 16.77 -4.91 -11.02
CA GLY A 200 15.80 -5.30 -10.00
C GLY A 200 14.95 -4.16 -9.41
N THR A 201 15.17 -2.91 -9.80
CA THR A 201 14.46 -1.76 -9.23
C THR A 201 12.94 -1.88 -9.35
N CYS A 202 12.44 -2.39 -10.48
CA CYS A 202 10.99 -2.56 -10.69
C CYS A 202 10.35 -3.52 -9.68
N THR A 203 11.04 -4.61 -9.31
CA THR A 203 10.56 -5.55 -8.29
C THR A 203 10.71 -4.99 -6.88
N PHE A 204 11.76 -4.21 -6.66
CA PHE A 204 12.02 -3.57 -5.36
C PHE A 204 10.97 -2.52 -5.00
N VAL A 205 10.59 -1.65 -5.95
CA VAL A 205 9.61 -0.57 -5.68
C VAL A 205 8.16 -1.02 -5.81
N CYS A 206 7.89 -2.16 -6.43
CA CYS A 206 6.53 -2.65 -6.64
C CYS A 206 5.85 -3.00 -5.31
N PRO A 207 4.66 -2.47 -5.00
CA PRO A 207 3.97 -2.73 -3.74
C PRO A 207 3.46 -4.17 -3.60
N THR A 208 3.36 -4.92 -4.69
CA THR A 208 2.86 -6.31 -4.70
C THR A 208 3.95 -7.36 -4.88
N CYS A 209 5.19 -6.96 -5.20
CA CYS A 209 6.28 -7.90 -5.37
C CYS A 209 6.82 -8.39 -4.03
N GLN A 210 7.06 -9.70 -3.93
CA GLN A 210 7.50 -10.38 -2.72
C GLN A 210 8.97 -10.84 -2.80
N CYS A 211 9.48 -11.01 -4.02
CA CYS A 211 10.88 -11.41 -4.28
C CYS A 211 11.65 -10.21 -4.84
N TYR A 212 12.74 -9.82 -4.17
CA TYR A 212 13.64 -8.76 -4.60
C TYR A 212 15.04 -8.91 -4.00
#